data_90cded7e5a3c8fee59198dad90534609
#
_entry.id   90cded7e5a3c8fee59198dad90534609
#
_cell.length_a   1.000
_cell.length_b   1.000
_cell.length_c   1.000
_cell.angle_alpha   90.00
_cell.angle_beta   90.00
_cell.angle_gamma   90.00
#
_symmetry.space_group_name_H-M   'P 1'
#
loop_
_entity.id
_entity.type
_entity.pdbx_description
1 polymer ?
#
loop_
_entity_poly.entity_id
_entity_poly.type
_entity_poly.pdbx_seq_one_letter_code
_entity_poly.pdbx_strand_id
1 'polypeptide(L)'
;MPHQGAFNDGKTAARRDVTLAIEGDALVIHHSDANHAARWPLVDIRRIGTTAERPQRFRTTNDDARLTLNADDGAWLAAACPNLNKRDAGRVRWPVWTGAGVFAVISVLGLVFFLLPGAAALLTGAIPVSLETRIGGAYRDQLLDLAARVDEGGKPVQCRNADALRILQKRADAIASLMESPFPIQITVVQFPIANAFALPGGHILSELIKTAKSGDEVIGVLAHEIAHVVRRDAMQASMKNAGSALLVSLLIGDVVGGAMLAGGASAIIEGGYSRDAEAASDFIAVTALNQLGLSARPLADFLERIEKDDDSSDFMPTFLSTHPAGADRARDIRALSQGVGRAMSAYDWRTLQKICD
;
A
#
# COMPACT_ATOMS: atom_id res chain seq x y z
N MET A 1 37.10 -24.56 -58.17
CA MET A 1 35.70 -24.30 -58.60
C MET A 1 35.14 -23.18 -57.74
N PRO A 2 34.31 -22.28 -58.24
CA PRO A 2 33.69 -21.27 -57.40
C PRO A 2 32.76 -21.93 -56.42
N HIS A 3 32.78 -21.48 -55.14
CA HIS A 3 31.88 -21.94 -54.10
C HIS A 3 30.46 -21.43 -54.38
N GLN A 4 29.44 -22.28 -54.12
CA GLN A 4 28.05 -21.96 -54.49
C GLN A 4 27.13 -22.17 -53.30
N GLY A 5 26.03 -21.39 -53.24
CA GLY A 5 25.03 -21.50 -52.20
C GLY A 5 23.71 -20.86 -52.56
N ALA A 6 22.75 -20.98 -51.68
CA ALA A 6 21.47 -20.31 -51.80
C ALA A 6 21.34 -19.23 -50.71
N PHE A 7 21.07 -18.02 -51.14
CA PHE A 7 20.93 -16.82 -50.28
C PHE A 7 19.48 -16.37 -50.17
N ASN A 8 19.11 -15.99 -48.99
CA ASN A 8 17.86 -15.30 -48.69
C ASN A 8 18.19 -13.99 -47.97
N ASP A 9 17.64 -12.89 -48.44
CA ASP A 9 17.92 -11.53 -47.93
C ASP A 9 17.29 -11.19 -46.59
N GLY A 10 16.50 -12.11 -46.02
CA GLY A 10 15.78 -11.88 -44.76
C GLY A 10 14.59 -10.92 -44.86
N LYS A 11 14.36 -10.31 -46.01
CA LYS A 11 13.28 -9.35 -46.28
C LYS A 11 12.18 -9.92 -47.16
N THR A 12 12.56 -10.82 -48.06
CA THR A 12 11.64 -11.49 -48.98
C THR A 12 11.74 -13.01 -48.81
N ALA A 13 10.73 -13.75 -49.24
CA ALA A 13 10.76 -15.22 -49.27
C ALA A 13 11.60 -15.77 -50.39
N ALA A 14 12.18 -14.92 -51.24
CA ALA A 14 12.95 -15.34 -52.43
C ALA A 14 14.27 -16.01 -52.00
N ARG A 15 14.54 -17.17 -52.60
CA ARG A 15 15.81 -17.88 -52.51
C ARG A 15 16.56 -17.72 -53.84
N ARG A 16 17.80 -17.25 -53.77
CA ARG A 16 18.62 -16.94 -54.96
C ARG A 16 19.89 -17.74 -54.90
N ASP A 17 20.27 -18.33 -56.04
CA ASP A 17 21.55 -18.99 -56.15
C ASP A 17 22.67 -17.95 -56.28
N VAL A 18 23.76 -18.18 -55.55
CA VAL A 18 24.84 -17.21 -55.37
C VAL A 18 26.20 -17.91 -55.52
N THR A 19 27.18 -17.15 -55.93
CA THR A 19 28.60 -17.55 -55.89
C THR A 19 29.30 -16.82 -54.74
N LEU A 20 30.24 -17.50 -54.11
CA LEU A 20 30.89 -17.06 -52.90
C LEU A 20 32.38 -16.91 -53.07
N ALA A 21 32.94 -15.83 -52.55
CA ALA A 21 34.38 -15.60 -52.49
C ALA A 21 34.74 -15.03 -51.12
N ILE A 22 35.90 -15.39 -50.56
CA ILE A 22 36.47 -14.71 -49.41
C ILE A 22 37.45 -13.66 -49.87
N GLU A 23 37.21 -12.41 -49.56
CA GLU A 23 38.04 -11.27 -49.87
C GLU A 23 38.49 -10.58 -48.58
N GLY A 24 39.73 -10.80 -48.20
CA GLY A 24 40.28 -10.28 -46.94
C GLY A 24 39.58 -10.89 -45.74
N ASP A 25 38.89 -10.05 -44.94
CA ASP A 25 38.18 -10.40 -43.73
C ASP A 25 36.67 -10.61 -43.91
N ALA A 26 36.19 -10.66 -45.17
CA ALA A 26 34.77 -10.75 -45.45
C ALA A 26 34.43 -11.82 -46.50
N LEU A 27 33.26 -12.45 -46.33
CA LEU A 27 32.59 -13.24 -47.34
C LEU A 27 31.84 -12.31 -48.31
N VAL A 28 32.16 -12.40 -49.58
CA VAL A 28 31.45 -11.69 -50.65
C VAL A 28 30.49 -12.66 -51.31
N ILE A 29 29.23 -12.30 -51.39
CA ILE A 29 28.13 -13.10 -51.93
C ILE A 29 27.66 -12.41 -53.21
N HIS A 30 28.01 -13.02 -54.36
CA HIS A 30 27.66 -12.51 -55.68
C HIS A 30 26.36 -13.14 -56.16
N HIS A 31 25.40 -12.31 -56.52
CA HIS A 31 24.18 -12.76 -57.18
C HIS A 31 24.44 -12.97 -58.68
N SER A 32 23.70 -13.90 -59.28
CA SER A 32 23.77 -14.15 -60.74
C SER A 32 23.43 -12.91 -61.58
N ASP A 33 22.67 -11.98 -61.04
CA ASP A 33 22.36 -10.68 -61.61
C ASP A 33 23.42 -9.66 -61.18
N ALA A 34 24.41 -9.44 -61.97
CA ALA A 34 25.73 -8.85 -61.79
C ALA A 34 25.84 -7.51 -60.96
N ASN A 35 24.79 -6.98 -60.35
CA ASN A 35 24.82 -5.66 -59.74
C ASN A 35 24.70 -5.61 -58.19
N HIS A 36 24.54 -6.71 -57.48
CA HIS A 36 24.42 -6.70 -56.03
C HIS A 36 25.26 -7.79 -55.39
N ALA A 37 26.29 -7.41 -54.66
CA ALA A 37 27.06 -8.31 -53.79
C ALA A 37 26.77 -7.96 -52.33
N ALA A 38 26.35 -8.95 -51.52
CA ALA A 38 26.32 -8.79 -50.09
C ALA A 38 27.70 -9.12 -49.50
N ARG A 39 28.16 -8.33 -48.53
CA ARG A 39 29.45 -8.50 -47.88
C ARG A 39 29.25 -8.77 -46.40
N TRP A 40 29.66 -9.93 -45.91
CA TRP A 40 29.55 -10.35 -44.54
C TRP A 40 30.93 -10.44 -43.90
N PRO A 41 31.27 -9.67 -42.84
CA PRO A 41 32.49 -9.86 -42.09
C PRO A 41 32.56 -11.29 -41.54
N LEU A 42 33.67 -11.99 -41.69
CA LEU A 42 33.83 -13.38 -41.24
C LEU A 42 33.62 -13.52 -39.71
N VAL A 43 33.96 -12.49 -38.96
CA VAL A 43 33.76 -12.43 -37.50
C VAL A 43 32.29 -12.41 -37.12
N ASP A 44 31.39 -11.97 -37.98
CA ASP A 44 29.94 -11.81 -37.74
C ASP A 44 29.12 -12.99 -38.23
N ILE A 45 29.73 -13.94 -38.95
CA ILE A 45 29.05 -15.13 -39.44
C ILE A 45 28.82 -16.13 -38.29
N ARG A 46 27.60 -16.65 -38.20
CA ARG A 46 27.17 -17.66 -37.25
C ARG A 46 26.51 -18.82 -37.95
N ARG A 47 26.71 -20.05 -37.42
CA ARG A 47 25.98 -21.22 -37.88
C ARG A 47 24.59 -21.29 -37.26
N ILE A 48 23.61 -21.67 -38.04
CA ILE A 48 22.26 -22.01 -37.57
C ILE A 48 22.16 -23.52 -37.51
N GLY A 49 21.82 -24.06 -36.32
CA GLY A 49 21.70 -25.49 -36.08
C GLY A 49 23.04 -26.17 -35.74
N THR A 50 23.09 -27.49 -35.91
CA THR A 50 24.26 -28.30 -35.56
C THR A 50 25.18 -28.56 -36.73
N THR A 51 26.43 -28.97 -36.47
CA THR A 51 27.41 -29.31 -37.53
C THR A 51 26.97 -30.52 -38.34
N ALA A 52 26.10 -31.37 -37.82
CA ALA A 52 25.59 -32.57 -38.49
C ALA A 52 24.46 -32.30 -39.47
N GLU A 53 23.81 -31.12 -39.41
CA GLU A 53 22.70 -30.76 -40.32
C GLU A 53 23.20 -30.55 -41.75
N ARG A 54 22.44 -31.08 -42.70
CA ARG A 54 22.73 -30.90 -44.12
C ARG A 54 21.43 -30.56 -44.84
N PRO A 55 21.39 -29.46 -45.63
CA PRO A 55 22.44 -28.47 -45.88
C PRO A 55 22.78 -27.60 -44.67
N GLN A 56 24.02 -27.07 -44.60
CA GLN A 56 24.46 -26.18 -43.55
C GLN A 56 23.93 -24.77 -43.76
N ARG A 57 23.46 -24.15 -42.67
CA ARG A 57 22.85 -22.82 -42.72
C ARG A 57 23.69 -21.83 -41.89
N PHE A 58 23.89 -20.64 -42.46
CA PHE A 58 24.65 -19.56 -41.89
C PHE A 58 23.84 -18.28 -41.88
N ARG A 59 24.13 -17.39 -40.93
CA ARG A 59 23.57 -16.04 -40.86
C ARG A 59 24.67 -15.05 -40.49
N THR A 60 24.42 -13.78 -40.69
CA THR A 60 25.22 -12.72 -40.07
C THR A 60 24.52 -12.19 -38.82
N THR A 61 25.29 -11.57 -37.93
CA THR A 61 24.75 -10.90 -36.74
C THR A 61 24.11 -9.55 -37.04
N ASN A 62 24.33 -9.00 -38.23
CA ASN A 62 23.97 -7.63 -38.60
C ASN A 62 22.62 -7.51 -39.30
N ASP A 63 22.12 -8.60 -39.90
CA ASP A 63 20.81 -8.65 -40.55
C ASP A 63 20.16 -10.04 -40.41
N ASP A 64 18.94 -10.20 -40.91
CA ASP A 64 18.20 -11.45 -40.93
C ASP A 64 18.48 -12.34 -42.15
N ALA A 65 19.48 -11.97 -42.98
CA ALA A 65 19.82 -12.73 -44.15
C ALA A 65 20.40 -14.11 -43.79
N ARG A 66 20.16 -15.07 -44.66
CA ARG A 66 20.57 -16.47 -44.48
C ARG A 66 21.24 -17.02 -45.71
N LEU A 67 22.30 -17.77 -45.48
CA LEU A 67 23.04 -18.48 -46.52
C LEU A 67 22.94 -19.99 -46.24
N THR A 68 22.60 -20.76 -47.27
CA THR A 68 22.49 -22.21 -47.19
C THR A 68 23.52 -22.82 -48.12
N LEU A 69 24.39 -23.68 -47.61
CA LEU A 69 25.50 -24.29 -48.34
C LEU A 69 25.43 -25.83 -48.28
N ASN A 70 25.99 -26.49 -49.31
CA ASN A 70 26.27 -27.92 -49.25
C ASN A 70 27.36 -28.23 -48.19
N ALA A 71 27.70 -29.49 -48.03
CA ALA A 71 28.64 -29.93 -47.00
C ALA A 71 30.06 -29.37 -47.21
N ASP A 72 30.54 -29.37 -48.44
CA ASP A 72 31.91 -29.02 -48.75
C ASP A 72 32.12 -27.50 -48.69
N ASP A 73 31.21 -26.73 -49.30
CA ASP A 73 31.21 -25.26 -49.21
C ASP A 73 30.95 -24.76 -47.78
N GLY A 74 30.14 -25.48 -47.03
CA GLY A 74 29.92 -25.21 -45.61
C GLY A 74 31.15 -25.45 -44.74
N ALA A 75 31.92 -26.50 -45.03
CA ALA A 75 33.18 -26.76 -44.38
C ALA A 75 34.27 -25.74 -44.72
N TRP A 76 34.34 -25.34 -46.00
CA TRP A 76 35.23 -24.27 -46.46
C TRP A 76 34.93 -22.94 -45.74
N LEU A 77 33.67 -22.52 -45.66
CA LEU A 77 33.32 -21.30 -44.98
C LEU A 77 33.58 -21.41 -43.46
N ALA A 78 33.31 -22.58 -42.88
CA ALA A 78 33.51 -22.82 -41.46
C ALA A 78 34.97 -22.69 -41.03
N ALA A 79 35.93 -23.10 -41.90
CA ALA A 79 37.34 -22.96 -41.64
C ALA A 79 37.79 -21.49 -41.58
N ALA A 80 37.11 -20.59 -42.27
CA ALA A 80 37.45 -19.18 -42.36
C ALA A 80 36.78 -18.32 -41.23
N CYS A 81 35.73 -18.83 -40.62
CA CYS A 81 34.93 -18.04 -39.65
C CYS A 81 35.36 -18.25 -38.21
N PRO A 82 35.97 -17.27 -37.54
CA PRO A 82 36.52 -17.45 -36.17
C PRO A 82 35.43 -17.59 -35.09
N ASN A 83 34.24 -17.05 -35.31
CA ASN A 83 33.15 -16.95 -34.29
C ASN A 83 31.92 -17.80 -34.65
N LEU A 84 32.04 -18.77 -35.52
CA LEU A 84 30.94 -19.50 -36.13
C LEU A 84 29.96 -20.12 -35.13
N ASN A 85 30.46 -20.64 -34.02
CA ASN A 85 29.67 -21.30 -32.97
C ASN A 85 29.45 -20.42 -31.73
N LYS A 86 29.87 -19.15 -31.80
CA LYS A 86 29.66 -18.22 -30.69
C LYS A 86 28.16 -17.93 -30.53
N ARG A 87 27.62 -18.12 -29.34
CA ARG A 87 26.24 -17.69 -29.06
C ARG A 87 26.21 -16.17 -29.06
N ASP A 88 25.42 -15.61 -29.93
CA ASP A 88 25.12 -14.19 -29.82
C ASP A 88 24.28 -14.01 -28.55
N ALA A 89 24.76 -13.17 -27.66
CA ALA A 89 23.88 -12.61 -26.67
C ALA A 89 22.79 -11.87 -27.46
N GLY A 90 21.58 -12.42 -27.52
CA GLY A 90 20.47 -11.84 -28.27
C GLY A 90 20.42 -10.35 -27.91
N ARG A 91 20.17 -9.51 -28.92
CA ARG A 91 19.94 -8.07 -28.70
C ARG A 91 18.77 -7.95 -27.73
N VAL A 92 19.08 -8.03 -26.41
CA VAL A 92 18.11 -7.73 -25.37
C VAL A 92 17.71 -6.28 -25.62
N ARG A 93 16.46 -6.08 -25.97
CA ARG A 93 15.90 -4.73 -26.19
C ARG A 93 15.75 -4.05 -24.82
N TRP A 94 16.88 -3.79 -24.19
CA TRP A 94 16.98 -3.16 -22.86
C TRP A 94 16.02 -1.99 -22.68
N PRO A 95 15.91 -1.03 -23.64
CA PRO A 95 15.01 0.11 -23.45
C PRO A 95 13.52 -0.29 -23.42
N VAL A 96 13.14 -1.40 -24.07
CA VAL A 96 11.75 -1.88 -24.01
C VAL A 96 11.45 -2.51 -22.66
N TRP A 97 12.36 -3.31 -22.12
CA TRP A 97 12.20 -3.95 -20.81
C TRP A 97 12.29 -2.94 -19.65
N THR A 98 13.19 -1.95 -19.75
CA THR A 98 13.25 -0.86 -18.78
C THR A 98 11.99 0.01 -18.83
N GLY A 99 11.49 0.35 -20.02
CA GLY A 99 10.24 1.08 -20.17
C GLY A 99 9.04 0.32 -19.61
N ALA A 100 8.93 -0.98 -19.88
CA ALA A 100 7.88 -1.83 -19.32
C ALA A 100 7.97 -1.92 -17.79
N GLY A 101 9.18 -2.05 -17.23
CA GLY A 101 9.41 -2.06 -15.79
C GLY A 101 8.99 -0.76 -15.11
N VAL A 102 9.39 0.37 -15.65
CA VAL A 102 9.00 1.70 -15.15
C VAL A 102 7.48 1.89 -15.24
N PHE A 103 6.85 1.50 -16.36
CA PHE A 103 5.40 1.57 -16.50
C PHE A 103 4.66 0.69 -15.46
N ALA A 104 5.15 -0.53 -15.22
CA ALA A 104 4.59 -1.42 -14.21
C ALA A 104 4.67 -0.81 -12.80
N VAL A 105 5.82 -0.22 -12.43
CA VAL A 105 5.98 0.46 -11.14
C VAL A 105 5.03 1.64 -11.01
N ILE A 106 4.94 2.50 -12.03
CA ILE A 106 4.02 3.65 -12.02
C ILE A 106 2.57 3.18 -11.92
N SER A 107 2.19 2.10 -12.62
CA SER A 107 0.84 1.54 -12.57
C SER A 107 0.49 1.00 -11.17
N VAL A 108 1.42 0.31 -10.53
CA VAL A 108 1.23 -0.18 -9.13
C VAL A 108 1.12 0.99 -8.16
N LEU A 109 1.98 2.01 -8.28
CA LEU A 109 1.89 3.21 -7.45
C LEU A 109 0.56 3.95 -7.68
N GLY A 110 0.14 4.11 -8.93
CA GLY A 110 -1.16 4.70 -9.27
C GLY A 110 -2.34 3.91 -8.66
N LEU A 111 -2.29 2.59 -8.73
CA LEU A 111 -3.29 1.72 -8.13
C LEU A 111 -3.34 1.89 -6.60
N VAL A 112 -2.19 1.82 -5.92
CA VAL A 112 -2.11 1.87 -4.45
C VAL A 112 -2.48 3.25 -3.90
N PHE A 113 -1.97 4.33 -4.52
CA PHE A 113 -2.12 5.67 -3.95
C PHE A 113 -3.38 6.42 -4.41
N PHE A 114 -3.98 6.05 -5.54
CA PHE A 114 -5.15 6.76 -6.08
C PHE A 114 -6.38 5.87 -6.22
N LEU A 115 -6.25 4.70 -6.84
CA LEU A 115 -7.41 3.86 -7.12
C LEU A 115 -7.95 3.17 -5.86
N LEU A 116 -7.08 2.57 -5.04
CA LEU A 116 -7.50 1.88 -3.81
C LEU A 116 -8.17 2.81 -2.79
N PRO A 117 -7.64 4.01 -2.48
CA PRO A 117 -8.33 4.93 -1.57
C PRO A 117 -9.71 5.34 -2.07
N GLY A 118 -9.83 5.66 -3.37
CA GLY A 118 -11.11 5.99 -3.97
C GLY A 118 -12.11 4.84 -3.95
N ALA A 119 -11.64 3.65 -4.29
CA ALA A 119 -12.48 2.44 -4.23
C ALA A 119 -12.90 2.09 -2.80
N ALA A 120 -12.01 2.21 -1.82
CA ALA A 120 -12.31 1.97 -0.42
C ALA A 120 -13.42 2.91 0.10
N ALA A 121 -13.32 4.22 -0.21
CA ALA A 121 -14.35 5.19 0.16
C ALA A 121 -15.71 4.86 -0.46
N LEU A 122 -15.73 4.52 -1.75
CA LEU A 122 -16.97 4.16 -2.47
C LEU A 122 -17.58 2.87 -1.92
N LEU A 123 -16.78 1.83 -1.72
CA LEU A 123 -17.23 0.54 -1.22
C LEU A 123 -17.69 0.62 0.24
N THR A 124 -17.04 1.44 1.07
CA THR A 124 -17.47 1.67 2.46
C THR A 124 -18.91 2.19 2.49
N GLY A 125 -19.31 3.06 1.57
CA GLY A 125 -20.68 3.55 1.46
C GLY A 125 -21.71 2.44 1.22
N ALA A 126 -21.32 1.35 0.56
CA ALA A 126 -22.19 0.21 0.26
C ALA A 126 -22.25 -0.84 1.39
N ILE A 127 -21.37 -0.77 2.40
CA ILE A 127 -21.37 -1.71 3.53
C ILE A 127 -22.54 -1.43 4.47
N PRO A 128 -23.41 -2.42 4.75
CA PRO A 128 -24.49 -2.24 5.71
C PRO A 128 -23.97 -1.95 7.12
N VAL A 129 -24.66 -1.07 7.84
CA VAL A 129 -24.34 -0.71 9.24
C VAL A 129 -24.17 -1.95 10.12
N SER A 130 -25.08 -2.93 10.00
CA SER A 130 -25.05 -4.18 10.79
C SER A 130 -23.81 -5.03 10.53
N LEU A 131 -23.28 -5.02 9.30
CA LEU A 131 -22.05 -5.75 8.97
C LEU A 131 -20.83 -5.02 9.54
N GLU A 132 -20.77 -3.70 9.41
CA GLU A 132 -19.67 -2.91 9.95
C GLU A 132 -19.60 -3.00 11.47
N THR A 133 -20.74 -2.94 12.17
CA THR A 133 -20.79 -3.15 13.63
C THR A 133 -20.25 -4.52 14.04
N ARG A 134 -20.55 -5.58 13.27
CA ARG A 134 -19.98 -6.92 13.56
C ARG A 134 -18.46 -6.97 13.35
N ILE A 135 -17.96 -6.33 12.27
CA ILE A 135 -16.53 -6.24 12.00
C ILE A 135 -15.83 -5.49 13.15
N GLY A 136 -16.37 -4.36 13.56
CA GLY A 136 -15.82 -3.59 14.68
C GLY A 136 -15.84 -4.34 16.01
N GLY A 137 -16.89 -5.11 16.26
CA GLY A 137 -16.94 -6.02 17.43
C GLY A 137 -15.82 -7.06 17.40
N ALA A 138 -15.57 -7.69 16.24
CA ALA A 138 -14.47 -8.64 16.08
C ALA A 138 -13.09 -7.97 16.28
N TYR A 139 -12.91 -6.75 15.77
CA TYR A 139 -11.66 -6.01 15.98
C TYR A 139 -11.46 -5.63 17.45
N ARG A 140 -12.53 -5.15 18.14
CA ARG A 140 -12.48 -4.91 19.58
C ARG A 140 -12.05 -6.16 20.34
N ASP A 141 -12.64 -7.30 20.07
CA ASP A 141 -12.34 -8.55 20.75
C ASP A 141 -10.88 -8.98 20.47
N GLN A 142 -10.39 -8.84 19.26
CA GLN A 142 -8.99 -9.11 18.89
C GLN A 142 -8.02 -8.17 19.62
N LEU A 143 -8.35 -6.89 19.77
CA LEU A 143 -7.54 -5.93 20.53
C LEU A 143 -7.53 -6.24 22.03
N LEU A 144 -8.66 -6.67 22.59
CA LEU A 144 -8.73 -7.13 23.97
C LEU A 144 -7.88 -8.37 24.20
N ASP A 145 -7.90 -9.33 23.28
CA ASP A 145 -7.05 -10.53 23.33
C ASP A 145 -5.55 -10.19 23.21
N LEU A 146 -5.21 -9.21 22.35
CA LEU A 146 -3.84 -8.72 22.25
C LEU A 146 -3.39 -8.03 23.54
N ALA A 147 -4.21 -7.16 24.09
CA ALA A 147 -3.96 -6.50 25.38
C ALA A 147 -3.73 -7.52 26.50
N ALA A 148 -4.52 -8.61 26.51
CA ALA A 148 -4.38 -9.69 27.48
C ALA A 148 -3.02 -10.42 27.42
N ARG A 149 -2.41 -10.46 26.26
CA ARG A 149 -1.10 -11.15 26.06
C ARG A 149 0.08 -10.29 26.45
N VAL A 150 -0.07 -8.97 26.42
CA VAL A 150 1.00 -8.00 26.73
C VAL A 150 1.06 -7.72 28.24
N ASP A 151 -0.07 -7.86 28.96
CA ASP A 151 -0.09 -7.74 30.42
C ASP A 151 0.47 -9.02 31.06
N GLU A 152 1.56 -8.90 31.83
CA GLU A 152 2.19 -10.02 32.56
C GLU A 152 1.23 -10.73 33.53
N GLY A 153 0.09 -10.11 33.88
CA GLY A 153 -0.99 -10.68 34.69
C GLY A 153 -2.02 -11.53 33.91
N GLY A 154 -1.97 -11.54 32.57
CA GLY A 154 -2.77 -12.43 31.70
C GLY A 154 -4.27 -12.14 31.65
N LYS A 155 -4.74 -10.98 32.10
CA LYS A 155 -6.15 -10.56 31.99
C LYS A 155 -6.22 -9.11 31.50
N PRO A 156 -6.89 -8.83 30.36
CA PRO A 156 -7.22 -7.46 30.01
C PRO A 156 -8.12 -6.93 31.11
N VAL A 157 -7.69 -5.92 31.82
CA VAL A 157 -8.56 -5.27 32.81
C VAL A 157 -9.49 -4.33 32.02
N GLN A 158 -10.59 -4.88 31.53
CA GLN A 158 -11.70 -4.06 31.10
C GLN A 158 -12.30 -3.37 32.31
N CYS A 159 -12.27 -2.04 32.30
CA CYS A 159 -12.81 -1.23 33.37
C CYS A 159 -14.35 -1.30 33.37
N ARG A 160 -14.97 -1.59 34.51
CA ARG A 160 -16.40 -1.92 34.60
C ARG A 160 -17.18 -1.06 35.57
N ASN A 161 -16.62 0.04 36.06
CA ASN A 161 -17.36 0.94 36.95
C ASN A 161 -18.60 1.50 36.22
N ALA A 162 -19.77 1.04 36.65
CA ALA A 162 -21.04 1.34 35.97
C ALA A 162 -21.39 2.83 35.95
N ASP A 163 -21.05 3.57 37.01
CA ASP A 163 -21.35 5.00 37.12
C ASP A 163 -20.45 5.80 36.19
N ALA A 164 -19.15 5.48 36.14
CA ALA A 164 -18.19 6.10 35.24
C ALA A 164 -18.54 5.82 33.76
N LEU A 165 -18.86 4.57 33.41
CA LEU A 165 -19.27 4.20 32.05
C LEU A 165 -20.57 4.90 31.67
N ARG A 166 -21.54 5.04 32.57
CA ARG A 166 -22.80 5.77 32.30
C ARG A 166 -22.56 7.25 32.02
N ILE A 167 -21.62 7.89 32.73
CA ILE A 167 -21.23 9.28 32.48
C ILE A 167 -20.67 9.42 31.06
N LEU A 168 -19.72 8.56 30.67
CA LEU A 168 -19.13 8.58 29.30
C LEU A 168 -20.19 8.31 28.23
N GLN A 169 -21.00 7.26 28.41
CA GLN A 169 -22.01 6.87 27.43
C GLN A 169 -23.03 7.98 27.20
N LYS A 170 -23.52 8.63 28.27
CA LYS A 170 -24.44 9.76 28.17
C LYS A 170 -23.87 10.91 27.33
N ARG A 171 -22.57 11.19 27.46
CA ARG A 171 -21.88 12.22 26.65
C ARG A 171 -21.69 11.79 25.21
N ALA A 172 -21.28 10.53 25.02
CA ALA A 172 -21.14 9.95 23.69
C ALA A 172 -22.46 9.98 22.90
N ASP A 173 -23.56 9.56 23.55
CA ASP A 173 -24.88 9.53 22.90
C ASP A 173 -25.33 10.94 22.48
N ALA A 174 -25.11 11.94 23.36
CA ALA A 174 -25.45 13.33 23.03
C ALA A 174 -24.63 13.88 21.85
N ILE A 175 -23.34 13.60 21.81
CA ILE A 175 -22.44 14.02 20.74
C ILE A 175 -22.78 13.28 19.44
N ALA A 176 -22.95 11.95 19.50
CA ALA A 176 -23.28 11.12 18.35
C ALA A 176 -24.62 11.51 17.71
N SER A 177 -25.60 11.89 18.52
CA SER A 177 -26.88 12.37 18.03
C SER A 177 -26.77 13.68 17.23
N LEU A 178 -25.94 14.62 17.67
CA LEU A 178 -25.69 15.86 16.95
C LEU A 178 -24.89 15.67 15.66
N MET A 179 -24.04 14.64 15.61
CA MET A 179 -23.26 14.25 14.44
C MET A 179 -24.06 13.34 13.49
N GLU A 180 -25.33 13.04 13.79
CA GLU A 180 -26.17 12.11 13.03
C GLU A 180 -25.49 10.75 12.78
N SER A 181 -24.84 10.22 13.82
CA SER A 181 -24.12 8.94 13.71
C SER A 181 -25.04 7.81 13.24
N PRO A 182 -24.69 7.08 12.19
CA PRO A 182 -25.45 5.92 11.75
C PRO A 182 -25.28 4.71 12.67
N PHE A 183 -24.34 4.78 13.63
CA PHE A 183 -24.03 3.70 14.55
C PHE A 183 -24.37 4.09 16.00
N PRO A 184 -24.87 3.14 16.81
CA PRO A 184 -24.85 3.31 18.27
C PRO A 184 -23.39 3.29 18.74
N ILE A 185 -23.00 4.27 19.55
CA ILE A 185 -21.65 4.34 20.11
C ILE A 185 -21.54 3.36 21.28
N GLN A 186 -20.50 2.53 21.27
CA GLN A 186 -20.20 1.54 22.30
C GLN A 186 -18.78 1.80 22.86
N ILE A 187 -18.69 2.30 24.07
CA ILE A 187 -17.42 2.63 24.71
C ILE A 187 -16.90 1.42 25.49
N THR A 188 -15.67 1.02 25.24
CA THR A 188 -14.94 0.02 26.02
C THR A 188 -13.70 0.69 26.59
N VAL A 189 -13.60 0.77 27.90
CA VAL A 189 -12.42 1.29 28.59
C VAL A 189 -11.57 0.14 29.07
N VAL A 190 -10.27 0.20 28.80
CA VAL A 190 -9.31 -0.84 29.14
C VAL A 190 -8.11 -0.25 29.88
N GLN A 191 -7.50 -1.05 30.75
CA GLN A 191 -6.17 -0.74 31.25
C GLN A 191 -5.15 -1.35 30.29
N PHE A 192 -4.40 -0.49 29.60
CA PHE A 192 -3.34 -0.89 28.70
C PHE A 192 -2.13 0.02 28.92
N PRO A 193 -0.89 -0.45 28.72
CA PRO A 193 0.29 0.38 28.96
C PRO A 193 0.45 1.55 27.98
N ILE A 194 -0.45 1.69 27.02
CA ILE A 194 -0.44 2.74 26.00
C ILE A 194 -1.65 3.64 26.19
N ALA A 195 -1.41 4.93 26.45
CA ALA A 195 -2.47 5.93 26.51
C ALA A 195 -2.97 6.26 25.09
N ASN A 196 -4.05 5.60 24.68
CA ASN A 196 -4.63 5.80 23.35
C ASN A 196 -6.17 5.75 23.40
N ALA A 197 -6.79 6.26 22.33
CA ALA A 197 -8.19 6.07 22.03
C ALA A 197 -8.30 5.66 20.54
N PHE A 198 -9.20 4.72 20.25
CA PHE A 198 -9.40 4.20 18.90
C PHE A 198 -10.86 4.17 18.53
N ALA A 199 -11.21 4.82 17.44
CA ALA A 199 -12.46 4.58 16.76
C ALA A 199 -12.32 3.30 15.90
N LEU A 200 -13.13 2.28 16.22
CA LEU A 200 -13.22 1.06 15.44
C LEU A 200 -14.47 1.10 14.56
N PRO A 201 -14.53 0.32 13.47
CA PRO A 201 -15.72 0.26 12.62
C PRO A 201 -17.00 0.01 13.42
N GLY A 202 -18.14 0.57 12.95
CA GLY A 202 -19.45 0.26 13.51
C GLY A 202 -19.75 0.83 14.90
N GLY A 203 -19.05 1.88 15.32
CA GLY A 203 -19.36 2.63 16.52
C GLY A 203 -18.66 2.16 17.80
N HIS A 204 -17.74 1.22 17.71
CA HIS A 204 -16.95 0.80 18.85
C HIS A 204 -15.80 1.79 19.11
N ILE A 205 -15.64 2.23 20.37
CA ILE A 205 -14.53 3.08 20.82
C ILE A 205 -13.82 2.37 21.97
N LEU A 206 -12.52 2.14 21.77
CA LEU A 206 -11.62 1.61 22.79
C LEU A 206 -10.79 2.76 23.36
N SER A 207 -10.69 2.91 24.68
CA SER A 207 -9.96 4.03 25.28
C SER A 207 -9.21 3.63 26.54
N GLU A 208 -7.98 4.13 26.67
CA GLU A 208 -7.23 4.18 27.92
C GLU A 208 -6.79 5.61 28.31
N LEU A 209 -7.28 6.59 27.59
CA LEU A 209 -6.87 7.98 27.67
C LEU A 209 -7.15 8.64 29.04
N ILE A 210 -8.05 8.07 29.86
CA ILE A 210 -8.54 8.70 31.07
C ILE A 210 -7.40 8.98 32.07
N LYS A 211 -6.36 8.14 32.10
CA LYS A 211 -5.21 8.32 33.00
C LYS A 211 -4.29 9.47 32.61
N THR A 212 -4.18 9.75 31.31
CA THR A 212 -3.35 10.83 30.77
C THR A 212 -4.07 12.15 30.69
N ALA A 213 -5.39 12.17 30.69
CA ALA A 213 -6.18 13.39 30.67
C ALA A 213 -6.06 14.16 31.97
N LYS A 214 -5.94 15.48 31.90
CA LYS A 214 -5.92 16.39 33.06
C LYS A 214 -7.32 16.82 33.50
N SER A 215 -8.32 16.63 32.67
CA SER A 215 -9.70 16.99 32.96
C SER A 215 -10.70 16.10 32.22
N GLY A 216 -11.91 16.02 32.71
CA GLY A 216 -13.01 15.38 32.00
C GLY A 216 -13.35 16.08 30.71
N ASP A 217 -13.06 17.38 30.60
CA ASP A 217 -13.27 18.15 29.37
C ASP A 217 -12.28 17.71 28.24
N GLU A 218 -11.02 17.35 28.57
CA GLU A 218 -10.08 16.73 27.62
C GLU A 218 -10.61 15.38 27.13
N VAL A 219 -11.08 14.52 28.05
CA VAL A 219 -11.65 13.21 27.70
C VAL A 219 -12.83 13.34 26.75
N ILE A 220 -13.73 14.28 27.01
CA ILE A 220 -14.90 14.49 26.16
C ILE A 220 -14.50 15.12 24.80
N GLY A 221 -13.47 15.97 24.78
CA GLY A 221 -12.90 16.50 23.54
C GLY A 221 -12.39 15.40 22.63
N VAL A 222 -11.56 14.50 23.18
CA VAL A 222 -11.05 13.34 22.42
C VAL A 222 -12.18 12.39 22.04
N LEU A 223 -13.12 12.11 22.94
CA LEU A 223 -14.29 11.29 22.63
C LEU A 223 -15.11 11.85 21.44
N ALA A 224 -15.29 13.17 21.39
CA ALA A 224 -15.96 13.81 20.26
C ALA A 224 -15.19 13.62 18.95
N HIS A 225 -13.87 13.70 19.01
CA HIS A 225 -12.99 13.44 17.87
C HIS A 225 -13.10 11.98 17.39
N GLU A 226 -13.08 11.00 18.30
CA GLU A 226 -13.25 9.58 17.95
C GLU A 226 -14.65 9.30 17.34
N ILE A 227 -15.71 9.94 17.88
CA ILE A 227 -17.05 9.81 17.31
C ILE A 227 -17.10 10.40 15.90
N ALA A 228 -16.37 11.48 15.62
CA ALA A 228 -16.27 12.03 14.28
C ALA A 228 -15.64 11.02 13.30
N HIS A 229 -14.58 10.30 13.68
CA HIS A 229 -14.01 9.19 12.88
C HIS A 229 -15.00 8.05 12.65
N VAL A 230 -15.84 7.72 13.66
CA VAL A 230 -16.92 6.74 13.50
C VAL A 230 -17.94 7.22 12.47
N VAL A 231 -18.42 8.46 12.56
CA VAL A 231 -19.40 9.04 11.63
C VAL A 231 -18.86 9.07 10.20
N ARG A 232 -17.61 9.42 10.04
CA ARG A 232 -16.91 9.42 8.74
C ARG A 232 -16.56 8.01 8.24
N ARG A 233 -16.69 6.99 9.11
CA ARG A 233 -16.32 5.59 8.82
C ARG A 233 -14.84 5.43 8.46
N ASP A 234 -13.96 6.28 8.99
CA ASP A 234 -12.54 6.34 8.64
C ASP A 234 -11.83 5.02 8.95
N ALA A 235 -12.14 4.37 10.08
CA ALA A 235 -11.58 3.06 10.44
C ALA A 235 -11.97 1.96 9.45
N MET A 236 -13.19 1.98 8.92
CA MET A 236 -13.64 1.02 7.90
C MET A 236 -12.94 1.26 6.56
N GLN A 237 -12.80 2.53 6.16
CA GLN A 237 -12.04 2.88 4.95
C GLN A 237 -10.57 2.46 5.06
N ALA A 238 -9.93 2.69 6.20
CA ALA A 238 -8.56 2.24 6.47
C ALA A 238 -8.44 0.72 6.39
N SER A 239 -9.37 -0.01 7.02
CA SER A 239 -9.41 -1.47 6.96
C SER A 239 -9.53 -2.01 5.54
N MET A 240 -10.40 -1.42 4.73
CA MET A 240 -10.57 -1.81 3.32
C MET A 240 -9.35 -1.49 2.47
N LYS A 241 -8.73 -0.32 2.68
CA LYS A 241 -7.50 0.07 1.99
C LYS A 241 -6.36 -0.90 2.31
N ASN A 242 -6.21 -1.26 3.58
CA ASN A 242 -5.16 -2.18 4.03
C ASN A 242 -5.40 -3.61 3.52
N ALA A 243 -6.65 -4.10 3.56
CA ALA A 243 -7.04 -5.39 3.00
C ALA A 243 -6.77 -5.45 1.49
N GLY A 244 -7.11 -4.39 0.74
CA GLY A 244 -6.83 -4.30 -0.69
C GLY A 244 -5.33 -4.29 -1.00
N SER A 245 -4.53 -3.57 -0.21
CA SER A 245 -3.07 -3.54 -0.36
C SER A 245 -2.44 -4.91 -0.05
N ALA A 246 -2.88 -5.59 1.02
CA ALA A 246 -2.42 -6.92 1.37
C ALA A 246 -2.75 -7.95 0.28
N LEU A 247 -3.96 -7.88 -0.30
CA LEU A 247 -4.36 -8.73 -1.43
C LEU A 247 -3.46 -8.51 -2.65
N LEU A 248 -3.15 -7.27 -3.00
CA LEU A 248 -2.25 -6.95 -4.11
C LEU A 248 -0.85 -7.49 -3.90
N VAL A 249 -0.29 -7.33 -2.70
CA VAL A 249 1.02 -7.90 -2.36
C VAL A 249 0.98 -9.42 -2.47
N SER A 250 -0.04 -10.09 -1.92
CA SER A 250 -0.21 -11.54 -2.01
C SER A 250 -0.27 -12.04 -3.46
N LEU A 251 -0.98 -11.32 -4.33
CA LEU A 251 -1.04 -11.66 -5.76
C LEU A 251 0.32 -11.49 -6.46
N LEU A 252 1.11 -10.48 -6.10
CA LEU A 252 2.42 -10.22 -6.69
C LEU A 252 3.47 -11.27 -6.29
N ILE A 253 3.42 -11.77 -5.05
CA ILE A 253 4.34 -12.80 -4.54
C ILE A 253 3.83 -14.23 -4.77
N GLY A 254 2.60 -14.38 -5.33
CA GLY A 254 2.00 -15.69 -5.60
C GLY A 254 1.46 -16.41 -4.37
N ASP A 255 1.32 -15.73 -3.24
CA ASP A 255 0.76 -16.29 -2.01
C ASP A 255 -0.74 -15.96 -1.90
N VAL A 256 -1.60 -16.93 -2.19
CA VAL A 256 -3.06 -16.80 -2.22
C VAL A 256 -3.71 -17.17 -0.86
N VAL A 257 -2.95 -17.14 0.23
CA VAL A 257 -3.47 -17.54 1.55
C VAL A 257 -4.22 -16.38 2.19
N GLY A 258 -5.52 -16.27 1.92
CA GLY A 258 -6.43 -15.25 2.47
C GLY A 258 -6.57 -15.22 4.00
N GLY A 259 -5.87 -16.05 4.77
CA GLY A 259 -5.87 -16.07 6.23
C GLY A 259 -5.13 -14.87 6.87
N ALA A 260 -4.09 -14.34 6.22
CA ALA A 260 -3.35 -13.18 6.69
C ALA A 260 -4.15 -11.87 6.61
N MET A 261 -5.14 -11.78 5.71
CA MET A 261 -5.99 -10.61 5.53
C MET A 261 -6.86 -10.28 6.74
N LEU A 262 -7.39 -11.31 7.41
CA LEU A 262 -8.26 -11.12 8.59
C LEU A 262 -7.44 -10.88 9.86
N ALA A 263 -6.25 -11.48 9.96
CA ALA A 263 -5.38 -11.32 11.13
C ALA A 263 -4.74 -9.93 11.21
N GLY A 264 -4.54 -9.23 10.10
CA GLY A 264 -3.90 -7.92 10.05
C GLY A 264 -4.84 -6.73 10.28
N GLY A 265 -6.17 -6.93 10.30
CA GLY A 265 -7.13 -5.81 10.29
C GLY A 265 -7.07 -4.93 11.55
N ALA A 266 -7.01 -5.51 12.74
CA ALA A 266 -6.94 -4.78 13.99
C ALA A 266 -5.55 -4.15 14.21
N SER A 267 -4.46 -4.86 13.88
CA SER A 267 -3.09 -4.32 13.92
C SER A 267 -2.92 -3.14 12.97
N ALA A 268 -3.53 -3.19 11.80
CA ALA A 268 -3.48 -2.13 10.80
C ALA A 268 -4.16 -0.82 11.27
N ILE A 269 -5.13 -0.88 12.17
CA ILE A 269 -5.75 0.31 12.78
C ILE A 269 -4.79 0.93 13.79
N ILE A 270 -4.06 0.11 14.55
CA ILE A 270 -3.07 0.59 15.53
C ILE A 270 -1.84 1.19 14.84
N GLU A 271 -1.39 0.60 13.74
CA GLU A 271 -0.18 0.99 13.03
C GLU A 271 -0.42 2.05 11.94
N GLY A 272 -1.66 2.14 11.44
CA GLY A 272 -2.04 3.01 10.33
C GLY A 272 -2.67 4.31 10.81
N GLY A 273 -1.88 5.36 10.99
CA GLY A 273 -2.41 6.70 11.28
C GLY A 273 -3.37 7.22 10.20
N TYR A 274 -4.31 8.05 10.62
CA TYR A 274 -5.23 8.74 9.70
C TYR A 274 -4.48 9.80 8.87
N SER A 275 -5.02 10.13 7.70
CA SER A 275 -4.47 11.22 6.92
C SER A 275 -4.73 12.57 7.59
N ARG A 276 -3.87 13.57 7.33
CA ARG A 276 -4.07 14.93 7.85
C ARG A 276 -5.43 15.53 7.50
N ASP A 277 -5.95 15.21 6.30
CA ASP A 277 -7.28 15.67 5.87
C ASP A 277 -8.40 15.00 6.66
N ALA A 278 -8.25 13.69 7.00
CA ALA A 278 -9.19 12.98 7.85
C ALA A 278 -9.19 13.56 9.26
N GLU A 279 -8.01 13.85 9.83
CA GLU A 279 -7.84 14.47 11.13
C GLU A 279 -8.50 15.86 11.19
N ALA A 280 -8.19 16.73 10.21
CA ALA A 280 -8.77 18.08 10.15
C ALA A 280 -10.29 18.04 10.01
N ALA A 281 -10.83 17.12 9.22
CA ALA A 281 -12.27 16.95 9.07
C ALA A 281 -12.92 16.42 10.34
N SER A 282 -12.28 15.49 11.06
CA SER A 282 -12.77 14.97 12.35
C SER A 282 -12.72 16.03 13.44
N ASP A 283 -11.64 16.83 13.49
CA ASP A 283 -11.56 18.00 14.38
C ASP A 283 -12.69 18.99 14.14
N PHE A 284 -12.95 19.32 12.87
CA PHE A 284 -14.03 20.26 12.51
C PHE A 284 -15.41 19.75 12.95
N ILE A 285 -15.71 18.46 12.73
CA ILE A 285 -16.97 17.83 13.13
C ILE A 285 -17.08 17.80 14.66
N ALA A 286 -16.01 17.42 15.37
CA ALA A 286 -15.97 17.39 16.81
C ALA A 286 -16.22 18.77 17.43
N VAL A 287 -15.50 19.79 16.96
CA VAL A 287 -15.67 21.17 17.44
C VAL A 287 -17.08 21.69 17.18
N THR A 288 -17.64 21.37 15.99
CA THR A 288 -19.01 21.78 15.65
C THR A 288 -20.04 21.18 16.62
N ALA A 289 -19.93 19.88 16.92
CA ALA A 289 -20.84 19.23 17.86
C ALA A 289 -20.67 19.76 19.30
N LEU A 290 -19.42 19.97 19.74
CA LEU A 290 -19.18 20.57 21.05
C LEU A 290 -19.74 22.01 21.15
N ASN A 291 -19.58 22.83 20.13
CA ASN A 291 -20.16 24.17 20.07
C ASN A 291 -21.69 24.14 20.15
N GLN A 292 -22.35 23.20 19.47
CA GLN A 292 -23.82 23.02 19.55
C GLN A 292 -24.29 22.63 20.95
N LEU A 293 -23.45 21.92 21.71
CA LEU A 293 -23.69 21.63 23.13
C LEU A 293 -23.32 22.80 24.05
N GLY A 294 -22.82 23.91 23.53
CA GLY A 294 -22.28 25.04 24.29
C GLY A 294 -20.98 24.72 25.04
N LEU A 295 -20.31 23.61 24.70
CA LEU A 295 -19.09 23.15 25.34
C LEU A 295 -17.84 23.72 24.67
N SER A 296 -16.78 23.96 25.48
CA SER A 296 -15.50 24.40 24.95
C SER A 296 -14.74 23.23 24.30
N ALA A 297 -14.25 23.43 23.07
CA ALA A 297 -13.35 22.50 22.41
C ALA A 297 -11.85 22.78 22.72
N ARG A 298 -11.54 23.88 23.45
CA ARG A 298 -10.14 24.21 23.80
C ARG A 298 -9.40 23.11 24.56
N PRO A 299 -10.04 22.36 25.47
CA PRO A 299 -9.37 21.24 26.16
C PRO A 299 -8.85 20.16 25.21
N LEU A 300 -9.51 19.90 24.07
CA LEU A 300 -8.98 19.01 23.03
C LEU A 300 -7.67 19.55 22.45
N ALA A 301 -7.61 20.84 22.12
CA ALA A 301 -6.39 21.46 21.63
C ALA A 301 -5.25 21.43 22.66
N ASP A 302 -5.56 21.68 23.94
CA ASP A 302 -4.59 21.66 25.03
C ASP A 302 -4.05 20.23 25.26
N PHE A 303 -4.92 19.22 25.12
CA PHE A 303 -4.52 17.83 25.15
C PHE A 303 -3.56 17.50 24.01
N LEU A 304 -3.88 17.83 22.76
CA LEU A 304 -3.04 17.54 21.59
C LEU A 304 -1.65 18.20 21.71
N GLU A 305 -1.59 19.48 22.08
CA GLU A 305 -0.29 20.15 22.28
C GLU A 305 0.55 19.55 23.40
N ARG A 306 -0.10 19.05 24.45
CA ARG A 306 0.62 18.46 25.57
C ARG A 306 1.20 17.11 25.22
N ILE A 307 0.43 16.24 24.57
CA ILE A 307 0.96 14.92 24.18
C ILE A 307 2.05 15.03 23.11
N GLU A 308 1.99 16.05 22.23
CA GLU A 308 3.04 16.29 21.25
C GLU A 308 4.38 16.64 21.92
N LYS A 309 4.34 17.40 23.00
CA LYS A 309 5.54 17.74 23.80
C LYS A 309 6.08 16.57 24.62
N ASP A 310 5.20 15.68 25.07
CA ASP A 310 5.57 14.54 25.90
C ASP A 310 6.10 13.35 25.04
N ASP A 311 5.77 13.29 23.74
CA ASP A 311 6.16 12.21 22.81
C ASP A 311 7.67 12.23 22.45
N ASP A 312 8.31 13.39 22.52
CA ASP A 312 9.77 13.54 22.33
C ASP A 312 10.60 12.73 23.34
N SER A 313 9.97 12.10 24.33
CA SER A 313 10.64 11.44 25.46
C SER A 313 10.47 9.90 25.54
N SER A 314 9.69 9.24 24.64
CA SER A 314 9.37 7.82 24.77
C SER A 314 9.67 7.00 23.51
N ASP A 315 10.70 6.16 23.60
CA ASP A 315 11.29 5.41 22.48
C ASP A 315 10.53 4.15 21.99
N PHE A 316 9.37 3.75 22.52
CA PHE A 316 8.95 2.35 22.27
C PHE A 316 7.46 2.00 22.11
N MET A 317 6.50 2.94 22.12
CA MET A 317 5.08 2.55 21.98
C MET A 317 4.29 3.49 21.05
N PRO A 318 3.34 2.98 20.23
CA PRO A 318 2.46 3.83 19.44
C PRO A 318 1.59 4.66 20.39
N THR A 319 1.91 5.94 20.51
CA THR A 319 1.14 6.92 21.26
C THR A 319 -0.12 7.30 20.47
N PHE A 320 -1.04 8.03 21.10
CA PHE A 320 -2.19 8.63 20.41
C PHE A 320 -1.75 9.36 19.12
N LEU A 321 -0.57 9.98 19.12
CA LEU A 321 -0.02 10.70 17.97
C LEU A 321 0.38 9.82 16.78
N SER A 322 0.71 8.55 17.00
CA SER A 322 1.03 7.64 15.90
C SER A 322 -0.19 7.29 15.05
N THR A 323 -1.37 7.23 15.68
CA THR A 323 -2.65 6.99 15.01
C THR A 323 -3.33 8.30 14.58
N HIS A 324 -3.08 9.40 15.33
CA HIS A 324 -3.64 10.72 15.10
C HIS A 324 -2.52 11.76 14.98
N PRO A 325 -1.86 11.88 13.82
CA PRO A 325 -0.73 12.79 13.66
C PRO A 325 -1.08 14.20 14.13
N ALA A 326 -0.36 14.66 15.14
CA ALA A 326 -0.48 16.03 15.62
C ALA A 326 0.14 17.01 14.63
N GLY A 327 -0.26 18.26 14.76
CA GLY A 327 0.37 19.38 14.13
C GLY A 327 -0.05 20.62 14.90
N ALA A 328 0.89 21.51 15.17
CA ALA A 328 0.60 22.78 15.82
C ALA A 328 -0.56 23.55 15.16
N ASP A 329 -0.79 23.26 13.88
CA ASP A 329 -1.91 23.81 13.11
C ASP A 329 -3.25 23.28 13.61
N ARG A 330 -3.39 21.99 13.95
CA ARG A 330 -4.64 21.39 14.44
C ARG A 330 -5.11 22.06 15.74
N ALA A 331 -4.23 22.15 16.73
CA ALA A 331 -4.56 22.78 18.01
C ALA A 331 -4.96 24.26 17.85
N ARG A 332 -4.26 24.99 16.98
CA ARG A 332 -4.61 26.38 16.64
C ARG A 332 -5.99 26.47 16.00
N ASP A 333 -6.30 25.63 15.03
CA ASP A 333 -7.55 25.65 14.28
C ASP A 333 -8.75 25.23 15.17
N ILE A 334 -8.57 24.21 16.02
CA ILE A 334 -9.55 23.84 17.07
C ILE A 334 -9.88 25.03 17.98
N ARG A 335 -8.85 25.76 18.45
CA ARG A 335 -9.05 26.94 19.30
C ARG A 335 -9.78 28.07 18.57
N ALA A 336 -9.44 28.29 17.30
CA ALA A 336 -10.07 29.32 16.49
C ALA A 336 -11.57 29.02 16.22
N LEU A 337 -11.92 27.75 16.07
CA LEU A 337 -13.29 27.31 15.81
C LEU A 337 -14.12 27.14 17.12
N SER A 338 -13.47 27.06 18.28
CA SER A 338 -14.16 26.85 19.58
C SER A 338 -14.91 28.10 20.02
N GLN A 339 -16.23 28.02 20.03
CA GLN A 339 -17.15 29.09 20.45
C GLN A 339 -17.80 28.82 21.81
N GLY A 340 -17.97 27.54 22.17
CA GLY A 340 -18.53 27.12 23.43
C GLY A 340 -17.61 27.47 24.62
N VAL A 341 -18.21 27.80 25.76
CA VAL A 341 -17.50 28.15 27.01
C VAL A 341 -17.85 27.21 28.18
N GLY A 342 -18.85 26.35 27.96
CA GLY A 342 -19.32 25.38 28.97
C GLY A 342 -18.31 24.28 29.20
N ARG A 343 -18.40 23.65 30.38
CA ARG A 343 -17.63 22.47 30.75
C ARG A 343 -18.41 21.21 30.43
N ALA A 344 -17.73 20.24 29.86
CA ALA A 344 -18.34 18.98 29.46
C ALA A 344 -18.62 18.08 30.68
N MET A 345 -17.90 18.28 31.80
CA MET A 345 -18.00 17.41 32.96
C MET A 345 -17.91 18.19 34.28
N SER A 346 -18.73 17.81 35.28
CA SER A 346 -18.62 18.35 36.61
C SER A 346 -17.37 17.79 37.33
N ALA A 347 -16.92 18.49 38.39
CA ALA A 347 -15.82 17.97 39.20
C ALA A 347 -16.18 16.64 39.90
N TYR A 348 -17.46 16.39 40.20
CA TYR A 348 -17.93 15.12 40.73
C TYR A 348 -17.82 14.00 39.68
N ASP A 349 -18.36 14.23 38.46
CA ASP A 349 -18.31 13.25 37.38
C ASP A 349 -16.86 12.92 37.01
N TRP A 350 -15.99 13.93 36.98
CA TRP A 350 -14.56 13.72 36.70
C TRP A 350 -13.90 12.81 37.74
N ARG A 351 -14.13 13.04 39.06
CA ARG A 351 -13.62 12.14 40.09
C ARG A 351 -14.17 10.72 40.00
N THR A 352 -15.41 10.57 39.56
CA THR A 352 -16.02 9.25 39.32
C THR A 352 -15.35 8.58 38.12
N LEU A 353 -15.10 9.34 37.07
CA LEU A 353 -14.45 8.82 35.87
C LEU A 353 -12.99 8.38 36.12
N GLN A 354 -12.24 9.11 36.93
CA GLN A 354 -10.87 8.74 37.33
C GLN A 354 -10.81 7.36 38.03
N LYS A 355 -11.91 6.89 38.61
CA LYS A 355 -12.05 5.58 39.26
C LYS A 355 -12.69 4.51 38.39
N ILE A 356 -12.69 4.70 37.06
CA ILE A 356 -13.39 3.79 36.14
C ILE A 356 -12.83 2.38 36.18
N CYS A 357 -11.56 2.23 36.54
CA CYS A 357 -10.84 0.96 36.60
C CYS A 357 -10.56 0.46 38.04
N ASP A 358 -11.11 1.15 39.04
CA ASP A 358 -10.99 0.75 40.44
C ASP A 358 -12.01 -0.37 40.80
#